data_b73a33ecf92e302df64b420cffa7179d
#
_entry.id   b73a33ecf92e302df64b420cffa7179d
#
_cell.length_a   1.000
_cell.length_b   1.000
_cell.length_c   1.000
_cell.angle_alpha   90.00
_cell.angle_beta   90.00
_cell.angle_gamma   90.00
#
_symmetry.space_group_name_H-M   'P 1'
#
loop_
_entity.id
_entity.type
_entity.pdbx_description
1 polymer ?
#
loop_
_entity_poly.entity_id
_entity_poly.type
_entity_poly.pdbx_seq_one_letter_code
_entity_poly.pdbx_strand_id
1 'polypeptide(L)'
;MVARQLLASGGAWLSLGGTQILLDPGPGSLVQATKRKLDPAKLDAIILSHRHLDHSGDINIMIEAMTDGGRKKRGVVFAPNDALDQDPVILSYLRSFPEKIEILTEGGSYKVNDVSFTTPIKHRHPVETYGFIFRTQHHTFSWVIDTKYFDKLPSYYEGELLIANVVMLNPKVAVDHLSLPEVKMIIEEIKPKIAILTHFGMNMWRARPWELARNLSEETGVSVIAARDGMKFDLARLEGVSPEASSGLARFE
;
A
#
# COMPACT_ATOMS: atom_id res chain seq x y z
N MET A 1 10.44 -13.19 -3.96
CA MET A 1 9.10 -13.72 -4.31
C MET A 1 8.72 -13.34 -5.73
N VAL A 2 9.02 -12.13 -6.17
CA VAL A 2 8.71 -11.59 -7.50
C VAL A 2 9.10 -12.54 -8.64
N ALA A 3 10.34 -13.00 -8.67
CA ALA A 3 10.86 -13.84 -9.76
C ALA A 3 10.16 -15.21 -9.93
N ARG A 4 9.44 -15.69 -8.92
CA ARG A 4 8.73 -16.98 -8.96
C ARG A 4 7.22 -16.84 -9.00
N GLN A 5 6.69 -15.63 -8.81
CA GLN A 5 5.25 -15.32 -8.76
C GLN A 5 4.44 -16.30 -7.89
N LEU A 6 5.02 -16.70 -6.74
CA LEU A 6 4.34 -17.57 -5.77
C LEU A 6 3.18 -16.87 -5.07
N LEU A 7 3.30 -15.54 -4.95
CA LEU A 7 2.26 -14.61 -4.55
C LEU A 7 2.21 -13.49 -5.57
N ALA A 8 1.08 -12.84 -5.71
CA ALA A 8 0.98 -11.61 -6.50
C ALA A 8 1.96 -10.57 -5.96
N SER A 9 2.54 -9.76 -6.83
CA SER A 9 3.49 -8.72 -6.48
C SER A 9 2.77 -7.39 -6.49
N GLY A 10 2.83 -6.69 -5.38
CA GLY A 10 2.37 -5.31 -5.20
C GLY A 10 0.94 -5.04 -5.68
N GLY A 11 0.43 -3.91 -5.36
CA GLY A 11 -0.87 -3.45 -5.83
C GLY A 11 -1.99 -3.62 -4.81
N ALA A 12 -2.47 -2.48 -4.35
CA ALA A 12 -3.69 -2.42 -3.59
C ALA A 12 -4.66 -1.46 -4.27
N TRP A 13 -5.85 -1.95 -4.56
CA TRP A 13 -6.93 -1.13 -5.10
C TRP A 13 -7.79 -0.60 -3.95
N LEU A 14 -7.74 0.70 -3.71
CA LEU A 14 -8.52 1.38 -2.68
C LEU A 14 -9.77 1.98 -3.32
N SER A 15 -10.94 1.56 -2.84
CA SER A 15 -12.24 2.11 -3.24
C SER A 15 -12.84 2.83 -2.04
N LEU A 16 -12.70 4.15 -1.98
CA LEU A 16 -12.97 4.97 -0.79
C LEU A 16 -13.99 6.06 -1.14
N GLY A 17 -15.23 5.92 -0.69
CA GLY A 17 -16.27 6.92 -0.93
C GLY A 17 -16.49 7.26 -2.42
N GLY A 18 -16.32 6.29 -3.31
CA GLY A 18 -16.40 6.49 -4.77
C GLY A 18 -15.06 6.81 -5.44
N THR A 19 -14.06 7.25 -4.68
CA THR A 19 -12.69 7.51 -5.19
C THR A 19 -11.95 6.19 -5.40
N GLN A 20 -11.31 6.02 -6.55
CA GLN A 20 -10.57 4.83 -6.94
C GLN A 20 -9.08 5.13 -7.01
N ILE A 21 -8.29 4.50 -6.13
CA ILE A 21 -6.84 4.70 -6.05
C ILE A 21 -6.15 3.35 -6.19
N LEU A 22 -5.12 3.28 -7.01
CA LEU A 22 -4.21 2.14 -7.06
C LEU A 22 -2.90 2.51 -6.38
N LEU A 23 -2.55 1.78 -5.33
CA LEU A 23 -1.28 1.93 -4.62
C LEU A 23 -0.31 0.84 -5.08
N ASP A 24 0.92 1.24 -5.42
CA ASP A 24 2.05 0.37 -5.77
C ASP A 24 1.73 -0.68 -6.85
N PRO A 25 1.50 -0.29 -8.11
CA PRO A 25 1.22 -1.21 -9.20
C PRO A 25 2.45 -2.08 -9.55
N GLY A 26 2.71 -3.10 -8.77
CA GLY A 26 3.75 -4.10 -9.04
C GLY A 26 3.42 -5.01 -10.22
N PRO A 27 4.33 -5.93 -10.60
CA PRO A 27 4.18 -6.81 -11.75
C PRO A 27 2.89 -7.62 -11.73
N GLY A 28 2.08 -7.49 -12.77
CA GLY A 28 0.81 -8.21 -12.93
C GLY A 28 -0.42 -7.45 -12.44
N SER A 29 -0.30 -6.23 -11.92
CA SER A 29 -1.41 -5.43 -11.41
C SER A 29 -2.53 -5.24 -12.43
N LEU A 30 -2.20 -4.96 -13.71
CA LEU A 30 -3.21 -4.85 -14.75
C LEU A 30 -3.97 -6.16 -14.97
N VAL A 31 -3.27 -7.28 -15.02
CA VAL A 31 -3.88 -8.61 -15.20
C VAL A 31 -4.78 -8.95 -14.01
N GLN A 32 -4.33 -8.69 -12.80
CA GLN A 32 -5.10 -8.95 -11.59
C GLN A 32 -6.34 -8.05 -11.49
N ALA A 33 -6.21 -6.75 -11.78
CA ALA A 33 -7.33 -5.83 -11.83
C ALA A 33 -8.40 -6.30 -12.83
N THR A 34 -7.99 -6.65 -14.05
CA THR A 34 -8.89 -7.14 -15.10
C THR A 34 -9.61 -8.45 -14.69
N LYS A 35 -8.87 -9.42 -14.13
CA LYS A 35 -9.45 -10.67 -13.62
C LYS A 35 -10.50 -10.43 -12.53
N ARG A 36 -10.34 -9.38 -11.73
CA ARG A 36 -11.27 -9.02 -10.65
C ARG A 36 -12.34 -8.03 -11.08
N LYS A 37 -12.42 -7.73 -12.38
CA LYS A 37 -13.39 -6.77 -12.96
C LYS A 37 -13.23 -5.36 -12.37
N LEU A 38 -12.02 -4.99 -11.96
CA LEU A 38 -11.64 -3.63 -11.64
C LEU A 38 -11.28 -2.93 -12.95
N ASP A 39 -11.82 -1.76 -13.18
CA ASP A 39 -11.67 -1.03 -14.43
C ASP A 39 -10.62 0.08 -14.27
N PRO A 40 -9.39 -0.07 -14.82
CA PRO A 40 -8.35 0.95 -14.69
C PRO A 40 -8.75 2.32 -15.26
N ALA A 41 -9.65 2.36 -16.24
CA ALA A 41 -10.16 3.63 -16.77
C ALA A 41 -11.01 4.42 -15.77
N LYS A 42 -11.34 3.84 -14.61
CA LYS A 42 -12.05 4.50 -13.50
C LYS A 42 -11.11 4.98 -12.38
N LEU A 43 -9.82 4.74 -12.48
CA LEU A 43 -8.87 5.24 -11.49
C LEU A 43 -8.87 6.76 -11.45
N ASP A 44 -8.92 7.32 -10.26
CA ASP A 44 -8.74 8.74 -9.98
C ASP A 44 -7.29 9.07 -9.65
N ALA A 45 -6.55 8.08 -9.11
CA ALA A 45 -5.13 8.22 -8.84
C ALA A 45 -4.36 6.89 -8.88
N ILE A 46 -3.07 7.00 -9.16
CA ILE A 46 -2.07 5.97 -8.92
C ILE A 46 -1.05 6.55 -7.94
N ILE A 47 -0.76 5.84 -6.85
CA ILE A 47 0.23 6.22 -5.86
C ILE A 47 1.38 5.20 -5.92
N LEU A 48 2.59 5.67 -6.11
CA LEU A 48 3.81 4.86 -6.03
C LEU A 48 4.57 5.25 -4.77
N SER A 49 4.74 4.31 -3.85
CA SER A 49 5.46 4.54 -2.60
C SER A 49 6.97 4.67 -2.81
N HIS A 50 7.52 3.87 -3.71
CA HIS A 50 8.92 3.86 -4.11
C HIS A 50 9.15 3.11 -5.43
N ARG A 51 10.36 3.27 -6.01
CA ARG A 51 10.67 2.80 -7.37
C ARG A 51 11.08 1.34 -7.51
N HIS A 52 11.15 0.51 -6.46
CA HIS A 52 11.47 -0.90 -6.63
C HIS A 52 10.47 -1.61 -7.54
N LEU A 53 10.95 -2.57 -8.35
CA LEU A 53 10.16 -3.16 -9.42
C LEU A 53 8.95 -3.97 -8.92
N ASP A 54 9.00 -4.52 -7.72
CA ASP A 54 7.86 -5.23 -7.12
C ASP A 54 6.73 -4.27 -6.71
N HIS A 55 6.97 -2.96 -6.66
CA HIS A 55 5.98 -1.91 -6.43
C HIS A 55 5.65 -1.11 -7.70
N SER A 56 6.56 -1.03 -8.66
CA SER A 56 6.45 -0.15 -9.83
C SER A 56 6.35 -0.89 -11.18
N GLY A 57 6.43 -2.23 -11.19
CA GLY A 57 6.54 -2.99 -12.43
C GLY A 57 5.46 -2.74 -13.47
N ASP A 58 4.22 -2.50 -13.03
CA ASP A 58 3.09 -2.20 -13.91
C ASP A 58 2.72 -0.69 -13.93
N ILE A 59 3.52 0.21 -13.32
CA ILE A 59 3.17 1.65 -13.22
C ILE A 59 2.85 2.25 -14.60
N ASN A 60 3.66 1.94 -15.60
CA ASN A 60 3.55 2.51 -16.93
C ASN A 60 2.29 2.00 -17.66
N ILE A 61 2.05 0.70 -17.62
CA ILE A 61 0.86 0.13 -18.27
C ILE A 61 -0.43 0.54 -17.54
N MET A 62 -0.38 0.78 -16.22
CA MET A 62 -1.52 1.29 -15.46
C MET A 62 -1.80 2.75 -15.76
N ILE A 63 -0.78 3.60 -15.97
CA ILE A 63 -0.95 4.97 -16.47
C ILE A 63 -1.61 4.95 -17.84
N GLU A 64 -1.14 4.10 -18.75
CA GLU A 64 -1.71 3.97 -20.08
C GLU A 64 -3.17 3.50 -20.04
N ALA A 65 -3.48 2.49 -19.21
CA ALA A 65 -4.84 1.97 -19.04
C ALA A 65 -5.79 3.00 -18.40
N MET A 66 -5.34 3.75 -17.40
CA MET A 66 -6.10 4.83 -16.75
C MET A 66 -6.48 5.93 -17.74
N THR A 67 -5.59 6.25 -18.67
CA THR A 67 -5.71 7.38 -19.59
C THR A 67 -6.19 7.00 -20.99
N ASP A 68 -6.58 5.75 -21.21
CA ASP A 68 -7.00 5.24 -22.52
C ASP A 68 -5.94 5.49 -23.61
N GLY A 69 -4.67 5.09 -23.31
CA GLY A 69 -3.52 5.31 -24.18
C GLY A 69 -3.18 6.79 -24.39
N GLY A 70 -3.41 7.64 -23.39
CA GLY A 70 -3.20 9.08 -23.44
C GLY A 70 -4.28 9.86 -24.18
N ARG A 71 -5.34 9.20 -24.68
CA ARG A 71 -6.47 9.86 -25.35
C ARG A 71 -7.36 10.64 -24.38
N LYS A 72 -7.37 10.25 -23.12
CA LYS A 72 -8.14 10.91 -22.06
C LYS A 72 -7.17 11.36 -20.98
N LYS A 73 -6.89 12.64 -20.92
CA LYS A 73 -6.12 13.24 -19.85
C LYS A 73 -6.93 13.12 -18.55
N ARG A 74 -6.49 12.24 -17.66
CA ARG A 74 -7.25 11.91 -16.44
C ARG A 74 -6.35 11.34 -15.35
N GLY A 75 -6.78 11.55 -14.10
CA GLY A 75 -6.18 11.00 -12.90
C GLY A 75 -4.84 11.64 -12.54
N VAL A 76 -4.45 11.47 -11.32
CA VAL A 76 -3.20 12.00 -10.77
C VAL A 76 -2.25 10.86 -10.45
N VAL A 77 -0.97 11.01 -10.77
CA VAL A 77 0.08 10.08 -10.35
C VAL A 77 0.88 10.74 -9.23
N PHE A 78 0.98 10.09 -8.09
CA PHE A 78 1.83 10.49 -6.99
C PHE A 78 3.04 9.56 -6.94
N ALA A 79 4.25 10.11 -6.88
CA ALA A 79 5.47 9.31 -6.87
C ALA A 79 6.62 10.04 -6.18
N PRO A 80 7.61 9.33 -5.59
CA PRO A 80 8.83 9.96 -5.13
C PRO A 80 9.64 10.52 -6.30
N ASN A 81 10.51 11.50 -6.03
CA ASN A 81 11.26 12.17 -7.09
C ASN A 81 12.18 11.21 -7.86
N ASP A 82 12.81 10.27 -7.18
CA ASP A 82 13.73 9.32 -7.80
C ASP A 82 13.04 8.31 -8.75
N ALA A 83 11.72 8.21 -8.73
CA ALA A 83 10.95 7.46 -9.71
C ALA A 83 10.88 8.15 -11.09
N LEU A 84 11.23 9.44 -11.15
CA LEU A 84 11.17 10.28 -12.33
C LEU A 84 12.54 10.76 -12.81
N ASP A 85 13.59 10.62 -11.98
CA ASP A 85 14.92 11.18 -12.23
C ASP A 85 15.82 10.24 -13.03
N GLN A 86 17.09 10.13 -12.70
CA GLN A 86 18.19 9.55 -13.50
C GLN A 86 17.95 8.13 -14.03
N ASP A 87 17.21 7.31 -13.30
CA ASP A 87 16.85 5.94 -13.68
C ASP A 87 15.34 5.76 -13.47
N PRO A 88 14.53 6.42 -14.32
CA PRO A 88 13.12 6.57 -14.09
C PRO A 88 12.36 5.25 -14.32
N VAL A 89 11.48 4.92 -13.38
CA VAL A 89 10.51 3.83 -13.54
C VAL A 89 9.23 4.32 -14.22
N ILE A 90 8.95 5.63 -14.17
CA ILE A 90 7.85 6.27 -14.93
C ILE A 90 8.44 6.84 -16.23
N LEU A 91 8.13 6.20 -17.34
CA LEU A 91 8.69 6.53 -18.65
C LEU A 91 8.31 7.95 -19.09
N SER A 92 9.28 8.67 -19.66
CA SER A 92 9.15 10.09 -19.95
C SER A 92 7.96 10.42 -20.85
N TYR A 93 7.67 9.58 -21.86
CA TYR A 93 6.56 9.83 -22.79
C TYR A 93 5.17 9.68 -22.16
N LEU A 94 5.04 8.90 -21.07
CA LEU A 94 3.77 8.71 -20.34
C LEU A 94 3.45 9.84 -19.37
N ARG A 95 4.43 10.67 -19.01
CA ARG A 95 4.26 11.71 -17.98
C ARG A 95 3.26 12.79 -18.35
N SER A 96 2.95 12.94 -19.63
CA SER A 96 1.95 13.88 -20.12
C SER A 96 0.52 13.29 -20.19
N PHE A 97 0.36 11.99 -19.94
CA PHE A 97 -0.91 11.28 -20.06
C PHE A 97 -1.86 11.56 -18.89
N PRO A 98 -1.43 11.49 -17.61
CA PRO A 98 -2.27 11.87 -16.48
C PRO A 98 -2.51 13.39 -16.47
N GLU A 99 -3.50 13.84 -15.71
CA GLU A 99 -3.75 15.28 -15.50
C GLU A 99 -2.51 15.96 -14.92
N LYS A 100 -1.88 15.32 -13.95
CA LYS A 100 -0.60 15.75 -13.35
C LYS A 100 0.14 14.60 -12.71
N ILE A 101 1.43 14.84 -12.46
CA ILE A 101 2.25 14.04 -11.56
C ILE A 101 2.59 14.93 -10.37
N GLU A 102 2.33 14.46 -9.16
CA GLU A 102 2.72 15.12 -7.91
C GLU A 102 3.85 14.36 -7.24
N ILE A 103 4.87 15.11 -6.80
CA ILE A 103 6.01 14.54 -6.09
C ILE A 103 5.66 14.34 -4.63
N LEU A 104 5.88 13.13 -4.15
CA LEU A 104 5.80 12.80 -2.72
C LEU A 104 7.00 13.41 -1.99
N THR A 105 6.76 13.99 -0.81
CA THR A 105 7.78 14.58 0.06
C THR A 105 7.52 14.23 1.50
N GLU A 106 8.55 14.21 2.34
CA GLU A 106 8.40 14.04 3.78
C GLU A 106 7.51 15.14 4.37
N GLY A 107 6.53 14.74 5.20
CA GLY A 107 5.53 15.64 5.75
C GLY A 107 4.49 16.15 4.74
N GLY A 108 4.50 15.61 3.52
CA GLY A 108 3.58 16.02 2.46
C GLY A 108 2.13 15.69 2.77
N SER A 109 1.21 16.53 2.27
CA SER A 109 -0.24 16.34 2.36
C SER A 109 -0.86 16.44 0.97
N TYR A 110 -1.69 15.47 0.62
CA TYR A 110 -2.23 15.30 -0.72
C TYR A 110 -3.73 14.99 -0.64
N LYS A 111 -4.42 15.21 -1.76
CA LYS A 111 -5.86 14.96 -1.85
C LYS A 111 -6.23 14.38 -3.21
N VAL A 112 -7.11 13.39 -3.20
CA VAL A 112 -7.77 12.81 -4.37
C VAL A 112 -9.26 12.80 -4.09
N ASN A 113 -10.04 13.65 -4.77
CA ASN A 113 -11.45 13.86 -4.48
C ASN A 113 -11.69 14.16 -2.98
N ASP A 114 -12.46 13.32 -2.28
CA ASP A 114 -12.73 13.45 -0.84
C ASP A 114 -11.77 12.65 0.07
N VAL A 115 -10.80 11.97 -0.51
CA VAL A 115 -9.77 11.24 0.22
C VAL A 115 -8.53 12.10 0.34
N SER A 116 -8.06 12.35 1.56
CA SER A 116 -6.76 12.94 1.81
C SER A 116 -5.76 11.89 2.30
N PHE A 117 -4.48 12.12 2.01
CA PHE A 117 -3.42 11.31 2.58
C PHE A 117 -2.17 12.13 2.86
N THR A 118 -1.35 11.65 3.78
CA THR A 118 -0.07 12.26 4.14
C THR A 118 1.05 11.23 4.06
N THR A 119 2.26 11.72 3.82
CA THR A 119 3.53 10.99 3.86
C THR A 119 4.31 11.46 5.09
N PRO A 120 4.04 10.93 6.30
CA PRO A 120 4.46 11.57 7.55
C PRO A 120 5.97 11.60 7.74
N ILE A 121 6.67 10.61 7.20
CA ILE A 121 8.12 10.46 7.32
C ILE A 121 8.69 9.76 6.08
N LYS A 122 9.90 10.14 5.66
CA LYS A 122 10.67 9.36 4.70
C LYS A 122 11.18 8.08 5.37
N HIS A 123 10.92 6.95 4.76
CA HIS A 123 11.33 5.64 5.25
C HIS A 123 12.83 5.41 5.12
N ARG A 124 13.38 4.57 5.99
CA ARG A 124 14.76 4.09 5.92
C ARG A 124 14.83 2.90 4.97
N HIS A 125 15.05 3.19 3.70
CA HIS A 125 15.09 2.22 2.61
C HIS A 125 16.12 2.66 1.56
N PRO A 126 16.69 1.74 0.72
CA PRO A 126 17.74 2.10 -0.24
C PRO A 126 17.35 3.15 -1.28
N VAL A 127 16.05 3.31 -1.55
CA VAL A 127 15.47 4.29 -2.47
C VAL A 127 14.51 5.22 -1.72
N GLU A 128 14.15 6.32 -2.33
CA GLU A 128 13.19 7.25 -1.76
C GLU A 128 11.83 6.56 -1.55
N THR A 129 11.41 6.41 -0.29
CA THR A 129 10.27 5.59 0.09
C THR A 129 9.40 6.30 1.11
N TYR A 130 8.10 6.21 0.95
CA TYR A 130 7.10 6.79 1.84
C TYR A 130 6.03 5.77 2.23
N GLY A 131 5.63 5.81 3.51
CA GLY A 131 4.37 5.22 3.95
C GLY A 131 3.28 6.28 3.99
N PHE A 132 2.06 5.88 4.29
CA PHE A 132 0.88 6.73 4.12
C PHE A 132 -0.03 6.70 5.33
N ILE A 133 -0.67 7.84 5.61
CA ILE A 133 -1.87 7.92 6.46
C ILE A 133 -3.00 8.43 5.57
N PHE A 134 -3.99 7.60 5.34
CA PHE A 134 -5.18 7.93 4.58
C PHE A 134 -6.29 8.39 5.52
N ARG A 135 -7.02 9.43 5.11
CA ARG A 135 -8.20 9.94 5.81
C ARG A 135 -9.36 10.04 4.83
N THR A 136 -10.43 9.36 5.19
CA THR A 136 -11.75 9.48 4.53
C THR A 136 -12.67 10.28 5.43
N GLN A 137 -13.93 10.43 5.04
CA GLN A 137 -14.94 11.09 5.88
C GLN A 137 -15.14 10.41 7.24
N HIS A 138 -14.94 9.07 7.32
CA HIS A 138 -15.29 8.27 8.51
C HIS A 138 -14.10 7.55 9.13
N HIS A 139 -13.05 7.30 8.38
CA HIS A 139 -11.94 6.44 8.82
C HIS A 139 -10.57 7.07 8.56
N THR A 140 -9.66 6.81 9.49
CA THR A 140 -8.23 7.03 9.32
C THR A 140 -7.51 5.69 9.35
N PHE A 141 -6.64 5.44 8.37
CA PHE A 141 -5.81 4.24 8.35
C PHE A 141 -4.41 4.53 7.86
N SER A 142 -3.46 3.78 8.39
CA SER A 142 -2.05 3.89 8.06
C SER A 142 -1.56 2.70 7.25
N TRP A 143 -0.64 2.97 6.34
CA TRP A 143 0.12 1.94 5.64
C TRP A 143 1.61 2.17 5.81
N VAL A 144 2.24 1.33 6.63
CA VAL A 144 3.71 1.30 6.78
C VAL A 144 4.27 0.43 5.67
N ILE A 145 4.82 1.09 4.66
CA ILE A 145 5.46 0.47 3.50
C ILE A 145 6.88 0.03 3.88
N ASP A 146 7.66 -0.44 2.95
CA ASP A 146 9.02 -0.95 3.13
C ASP A 146 9.92 0.05 3.86
N THR A 147 10.46 -0.37 4.97
CA THR A 147 11.37 0.41 5.81
C THR A 147 12.14 -0.49 6.75
N LYS A 148 13.33 -0.08 7.14
CA LYS A 148 13.98 -0.57 8.34
C LYS A 148 13.30 0.04 9.57
N TYR A 149 13.17 -0.74 10.62
CA TYR A 149 12.68 -0.22 11.90
C TYR A 149 13.61 0.83 12.50
N PHE A 150 13.04 1.82 13.16
CA PHE A 150 13.70 2.77 14.05
C PHE A 150 12.71 3.22 15.13
N ASP A 151 13.21 3.56 16.31
CA ASP A 151 12.40 3.73 17.52
C ASP A 151 11.23 4.72 17.39
N LYS A 152 11.41 5.79 16.60
CA LYS A 152 10.36 6.79 16.38
C LYS A 152 9.37 6.41 15.28
N LEU A 153 9.58 5.31 14.54
CA LEU A 153 8.72 4.96 13.41
C LEU A 153 7.24 4.89 13.80
N PRO A 154 6.85 4.19 14.88
CA PRO A 154 5.44 4.08 15.23
C PRO A 154 4.76 5.44 15.52
N SER A 155 5.49 6.40 16.13
CA SER A 155 4.94 7.70 16.50
C SER A 155 4.55 8.61 15.32
N TYR A 156 4.94 8.25 14.10
CA TYR A 156 4.53 8.95 12.89
C TYR A 156 3.22 8.44 12.30
N TYR A 157 2.67 7.32 12.80
CA TYR A 157 1.49 6.66 12.24
C TYR A 157 0.37 6.59 13.25
N GLU A 158 -0.86 6.66 12.75
CA GLU A 158 -2.09 6.63 13.54
C GLU A 158 -3.24 6.02 12.76
N GLY A 159 -4.33 5.69 13.42
CA GLY A 159 -5.57 5.27 12.77
C GLY A 159 -6.15 3.99 13.32
N GLU A 160 -7.37 3.71 12.88
CA GLU A 160 -8.15 2.55 13.31
C GLU A 160 -7.70 1.26 12.63
N LEU A 161 -7.09 1.37 11.44
CA LEU A 161 -6.51 0.27 10.68
C LEU A 161 -5.04 0.56 10.42
N LEU A 162 -4.19 -0.40 10.74
CA LEU A 162 -2.78 -0.42 10.37
C LEU A 162 -2.56 -1.48 9.30
N ILE A 163 -1.95 -1.11 8.17
CA ILE A 163 -1.44 -2.06 7.19
C ILE A 163 0.08 -1.98 7.25
N ALA A 164 0.75 -3.11 7.36
CA ALA A 164 2.21 -3.15 7.49
C ALA A 164 2.84 -4.16 6.52
N ASN A 165 3.83 -3.70 5.76
CA ASN A 165 4.69 -4.57 4.99
C ASN A 165 5.66 -5.29 5.95
N VAL A 166 5.62 -6.64 5.98
CA VAL A 166 6.44 -7.46 6.86
C VAL A 166 7.16 -8.56 6.08
N VAL A 167 8.39 -8.29 5.71
CA VAL A 167 9.18 -9.19 4.85
C VAL A 167 9.87 -10.28 5.67
N MET A 168 10.32 -9.95 6.88
CA MET A 168 11.20 -10.82 7.67
C MET A 168 10.48 -11.45 8.86
N LEU A 169 10.78 -12.74 9.11
CA LEU A 169 10.33 -13.41 10.33
C LEU A 169 11.09 -12.90 11.56
N ASN A 170 12.39 -12.69 11.42
CA ASN A 170 13.28 -12.18 12.47
C ASN A 170 14.09 -10.99 11.93
N PRO A 171 14.48 -10.02 12.79
CA PRO A 171 15.27 -8.88 12.37
C PRO A 171 16.60 -9.27 11.74
N LYS A 172 17.02 -8.55 10.70
CA LYS A 172 18.34 -8.66 10.06
C LYS A 172 18.94 -7.28 9.85
N VAL A 173 20.11 -7.04 10.40
CA VAL A 173 20.78 -5.73 10.37
C VAL A 173 21.00 -5.21 8.94
N ALA A 174 21.31 -6.10 8.00
CA ALA A 174 21.65 -5.75 6.61
C ALA A 174 20.45 -5.65 5.66
N VAL A 175 19.22 -5.73 6.18
CA VAL A 175 18.01 -5.74 5.34
C VAL A 175 17.07 -4.62 5.80
N ASP A 176 16.78 -3.69 4.88
CA ASP A 176 15.97 -2.51 5.18
C ASP A 176 14.47 -2.79 5.01
N HIS A 177 13.97 -3.78 5.77
CA HIS A 177 12.58 -4.17 5.87
C HIS A 177 12.19 -4.50 7.30
N LEU A 178 10.90 -4.42 7.60
CA LEU A 178 10.35 -4.81 8.89
C LEU A 178 10.33 -6.33 9.07
N SER A 179 10.56 -6.74 10.30
CA SER A 179 10.36 -8.10 10.80
C SER A 179 9.11 -8.20 11.66
N LEU A 180 8.67 -9.44 11.90
CA LEU A 180 7.46 -9.69 12.70
C LEU A 180 7.53 -9.09 14.11
N PRO A 181 8.63 -9.23 14.90
CA PRO A 181 8.76 -8.58 16.20
C PRO A 181 8.68 -7.04 16.13
N GLU A 182 9.26 -6.43 15.10
CA GLU A 182 9.21 -4.97 14.91
C GLU A 182 7.79 -4.50 14.58
N VAL A 183 7.06 -5.26 13.75
CA VAL A 183 5.65 -4.96 13.48
C VAL A 183 4.79 -5.13 14.74
N LYS A 184 5.09 -6.10 15.62
CA LYS A 184 4.45 -6.22 16.93
C LYS A 184 4.62 -4.94 17.75
N MET A 185 5.84 -4.40 17.83
CA MET A 185 6.11 -3.13 18.55
C MET A 185 5.29 -1.96 17.96
N ILE A 186 5.18 -1.90 16.64
CA ILE A 186 4.35 -0.87 15.95
C ILE A 186 2.87 -1.02 16.35
N ILE A 187 2.34 -2.24 16.35
CA ILE A 187 0.95 -2.53 16.73
C ILE A 187 0.70 -2.14 18.20
N GLU A 188 1.62 -2.49 19.11
CA GLU A 188 1.51 -2.20 20.54
C GLU A 188 1.52 -0.69 20.86
N GLU A 189 2.23 0.11 20.05
CA GLU A 189 2.30 1.57 20.21
C GLU A 189 1.08 2.26 19.58
N ILE A 190 0.74 1.93 18.34
CA ILE A 190 -0.40 2.56 17.61
C ILE A 190 -1.74 2.11 18.18
N LYS A 191 -1.87 0.84 18.60
CA LYS A 191 -3.10 0.19 19.08
C LYS A 191 -4.28 0.37 18.12
N PRO A 192 -4.14 -0.02 16.85
CA PRO A 192 -5.25 0.04 15.91
C PRO A 192 -6.36 -0.94 16.32
N LYS A 193 -7.58 -0.75 15.82
CA LYS A 193 -8.65 -1.76 15.98
C LYS A 193 -8.32 -3.06 15.23
N ILE A 194 -7.73 -2.91 14.04
CA ILE A 194 -7.32 -4.03 13.18
C ILE A 194 -5.94 -3.73 12.59
N ALA A 195 -5.06 -4.75 12.54
CA ALA A 195 -3.80 -4.71 11.81
C ALA A 195 -3.81 -5.73 10.67
N ILE A 196 -3.38 -5.34 9.49
CA ILE A 196 -3.23 -6.23 8.33
C ILE A 196 -1.74 -6.34 7.98
N LEU A 197 -1.23 -7.56 8.01
CA LEU A 197 0.13 -7.88 7.59
C LEU A 197 0.14 -8.25 6.11
N THR A 198 1.08 -7.70 5.37
CA THR A 198 1.23 -7.97 3.93
C THR A 198 2.71 -7.99 3.51
N HIS A 199 3.00 -8.14 2.22
CA HIS A 199 4.36 -8.10 1.65
C HIS A 199 5.30 -9.17 2.23
N PHE A 200 4.83 -10.42 2.33
CA PHE A 200 5.59 -11.50 2.99
C PHE A 200 6.79 -11.95 2.19
N GLY A 201 7.97 -11.98 2.83
CA GLY A 201 9.14 -12.68 2.33
C GLY A 201 8.99 -14.22 2.46
N MET A 202 9.88 -14.97 1.80
CA MET A 202 9.80 -16.44 1.77
C MET A 202 9.83 -17.09 3.15
N ASN A 203 10.58 -16.53 4.11
CA ASN A 203 10.63 -17.07 5.47
C ASN A 203 9.32 -16.83 6.22
N MET A 204 8.70 -15.66 6.04
CA MET A 204 7.37 -15.36 6.56
C MET A 204 6.32 -16.31 5.96
N TRP A 205 6.35 -16.51 4.64
CA TRP A 205 5.42 -17.40 3.96
C TRP A 205 5.52 -18.85 4.43
N ARG A 206 6.75 -19.38 4.58
CA ARG A 206 6.98 -20.74 5.11
C ARG A 206 6.56 -20.90 6.56
N ALA A 207 6.64 -19.83 7.34
CA ALA A 207 6.21 -19.80 8.74
C ALA A 207 4.68 -19.61 8.91
N ARG A 208 3.91 -19.69 7.82
CA ARG A 208 2.43 -19.60 7.81
C ARG A 208 1.93 -18.27 8.39
N PRO A 209 1.94 -17.17 7.61
CA PRO A 209 1.61 -15.84 8.09
C PRO A 209 0.27 -15.75 8.84
N TRP A 210 -0.70 -16.59 8.49
CA TRP A 210 -2.02 -16.63 9.17
C TRP A 210 -1.94 -17.18 10.61
N GLU A 211 -1.02 -18.11 10.90
CA GLU A 211 -0.77 -18.59 12.26
C GLU A 211 -0.02 -17.52 13.07
N LEU A 212 0.97 -16.88 12.45
CA LEU A 212 1.71 -15.78 13.05
C LEU A 212 0.77 -14.59 13.38
N ALA A 213 -0.14 -14.23 12.49
CA ALA A 213 -1.13 -13.19 12.72
C ALA A 213 -2.06 -13.52 13.89
N ARG A 214 -2.51 -14.79 14.00
CA ARG A 214 -3.31 -15.23 15.15
C ARG A 214 -2.55 -15.09 16.46
N ASN A 215 -1.29 -15.56 16.49
CA ASN A 215 -0.46 -15.43 17.70
C ASN A 215 -0.26 -13.95 18.08
N LEU A 216 0.02 -13.09 17.10
CA LEU A 216 0.10 -11.64 17.35
C LEU A 216 -1.21 -11.07 17.89
N SER A 217 -2.37 -11.55 17.43
CA SER A 217 -3.65 -11.12 17.99
C SER A 217 -3.79 -11.48 19.46
N GLU A 218 -3.38 -12.68 19.84
CA GLU A 218 -3.39 -13.17 21.23
C GLU A 218 -2.41 -12.37 22.11
N GLU A 219 -1.23 -12.05 21.58
CA GLU A 219 -0.19 -11.33 22.31
C GLU A 219 -0.47 -9.84 22.49
N THR A 220 -1.08 -9.18 21.47
CA THR A 220 -1.27 -7.73 21.47
C THR A 220 -2.67 -7.28 21.87
N GLY A 221 -3.65 -8.21 21.85
CA GLY A 221 -5.06 -7.89 22.02
C GLY A 221 -5.69 -7.14 20.83
N VAL A 222 -4.95 -6.93 19.74
CA VAL A 222 -5.40 -6.29 18.50
C VAL A 222 -5.79 -7.38 17.50
N SER A 223 -6.88 -7.21 16.74
CA SER A 223 -7.22 -8.14 15.67
C SER A 223 -6.19 -8.04 14.53
N VAL A 224 -5.35 -9.07 14.35
CA VAL A 224 -4.31 -9.11 13.31
C VAL A 224 -4.69 -10.09 12.21
N ILE A 225 -4.58 -9.66 10.96
CA ILE A 225 -4.96 -10.43 9.77
C ILE A 225 -3.74 -10.54 8.85
N ALA A 226 -3.44 -11.75 8.35
CA ALA A 226 -2.50 -11.92 7.25
C ALA A 226 -3.24 -11.75 5.91
N ALA A 227 -2.80 -10.79 5.10
CA ALA A 227 -3.36 -10.57 3.77
C ALA A 227 -3.12 -11.77 2.85
N ARG A 228 -4.03 -11.97 1.90
CA ARG A 228 -3.91 -12.97 0.81
C ARG A 228 -4.22 -12.28 -0.51
N ASP A 229 -3.67 -12.83 -1.58
CA ASP A 229 -3.94 -12.34 -2.93
C ASP A 229 -5.44 -12.25 -3.22
N GLY A 230 -5.90 -11.07 -3.59
CA GLY A 230 -7.31 -10.79 -3.86
C GLY A 230 -8.19 -10.69 -2.61
N MET A 231 -7.63 -10.57 -1.42
CA MET A 231 -8.39 -10.29 -0.21
C MET A 231 -9.13 -8.95 -0.36
N LYS A 232 -10.39 -8.94 0.07
CA LYS A 232 -11.18 -7.71 0.19
C LYS A 232 -11.35 -7.41 1.66
N PHE A 233 -11.07 -6.16 2.04
CA PHE A 233 -11.31 -5.66 3.39
C PHE A 233 -12.27 -4.48 3.32
N ASP A 234 -13.37 -4.57 4.04
CA ASP A 234 -14.36 -3.50 4.15
C ASP A 234 -14.09 -2.67 5.39
N LEU A 235 -13.92 -1.36 5.22
CA LEU A 235 -13.68 -0.44 6.33
C LEU A 235 -14.84 -0.39 7.34
N ALA A 236 -16.07 -0.74 6.95
CA ALA A 236 -17.18 -0.87 7.89
C ALA A 236 -16.94 -1.89 9.03
N ARG A 237 -16.03 -2.83 8.83
CA ARG A 237 -15.59 -3.75 9.89
C ARG A 237 -14.94 -3.04 11.08
N LEU A 238 -14.47 -1.82 10.88
CA LEU A 238 -13.91 -0.97 11.93
C LEU A 238 -15.01 -0.43 12.88
N GLU A 239 -16.25 -0.35 12.41
CA GLU A 239 -17.40 0.11 13.17
C GLU A 239 -18.14 -1.03 13.91
N GLY A 240 -17.71 -2.28 13.74
CA GLY A 240 -18.38 -3.46 14.29
C GLY A 240 -19.70 -3.80 13.60
N VAL A 241 -19.96 -3.22 12.42
CA VAL A 241 -21.16 -3.45 11.60
C VAL A 241 -20.95 -4.63 10.65
N SER A 242 -21.99 -5.44 10.41
CA SER A 242 -21.95 -6.57 9.48
C SER A 242 -21.66 -6.14 8.04
N PRO A 243 -20.96 -6.96 7.24
CA PRO A 243 -20.41 -6.56 5.90
C PRO A 243 -21.45 -6.17 4.83
N GLU A 244 -22.74 -6.29 5.11
CA GLU A 244 -23.79 -6.09 4.13
C GLU A 244 -24.19 -4.62 3.89
N ALA A 245 -23.67 -3.67 4.66
CA ALA A 245 -24.22 -2.32 4.73
C ALA A 245 -23.34 -1.18 4.17
N SER A 246 -22.15 -1.42 3.60
CA SER A 246 -21.27 -0.31 3.26
C SER A 246 -20.60 -0.35 1.88
N SER A 247 -20.39 0.85 1.33
CA SER A 247 -19.78 1.12 0.03
C SER A 247 -18.24 1.27 0.05
N GLY A 248 -17.60 1.03 1.18
CA GLY A 248 -16.15 1.18 1.34
C GLY A 248 -15.41 -0.15 1.23
N LEU A 249 -14.83 -0.47 0.08
CA LEU A 249 -14.04 -1.68 -0.13
C LEU A 249 -12.57 -1.32 -0.37
N ALA A 250 -11.68 -1.65 0.56
CA ALA A 250 -10.27 -1.77 0.27
C ALA A 250 -9.98 -3.19 -0.27
N ARG A 251 -9.42 -3.29 -1.46
CA ARG A 251 -9.04 -4.56 -2.09
C ARG A 251 -7.53 -4.63 -2.14
N PHE A 252 -6.96 -5.68 -1.56
CA PHE A 252 -5.54 -5.95 -1.58
C PHE A 252 -5.25 -7.04 -2.61
N GLU A 253 -4.36 -6.77 -3.53
CA GLU A 253 -3.93 -7.69 -4.58
C GLU A 253 -2.45 -8.05 -4.46
#